data_d004074f4f2c016c81f6d450a65829f2
#
_entry.id   d004074f4f2c016c81f6d450a65829f2
#
_cell.length_a   1.000
_cell.length_b   1.000
_cell.length_c   1.000
_cell.angle_alpha   90.00
_cell.angle_beta   90.00
_cell.angle_gamma   90.00
#
_symmetry.space_group_name_H-M   'P 1'
#
loop_
_entity.id
_entity.type
_entity.pdbx_description
1 polymer ?
#
loop_
_entity_poly.entity_id
_entity_poly.type
_entity_poly.pdbx_seq_one_letter_code
_entity_poly.pdbx_strand_id
1 'polypeptide(L)'
;MRNAGHEVSLYQGALPDVSSVSLAEHLMGRLTSASDAAHRAEIQIRIQDALNSMDPVDREVLVLRHFELLTNEETAEALGLKKATASTRYLRALKRLKSVLSATQGLFE
;
A
#
# COMPACT_ATOMS: atom_id res chain seq x y z
N MET A 1 -8.07 -7.72 25.48
CA MET A 1 -7.88 -7.33 24.79
C MET A 1 -7.85 -7.03 24.33
N ARG A 2 -8.08 -6.78 24.52
CA ARG A 2 -8.13 -6.23 23.85
C ARG A 2 -7.83 -6.07 23.17
N ASN A 3 -7.95 -6.22 23.41
CA ASN A 3 -7.76 -5.86 22.61
C ASN A 3 -7.28 -5.57 21.82
N ALA A 4 -6.92 -5.56 22.32
CA ALA A 4 -6.11 -5.04 21.25
C ALA A 4 -6.65 -5.44 19.90
N GLY A 5 -7.10 -6.62 19.80
CA GLY A 5 -7.74 -7.07 18.58
C GLY A 5 -8.96 -6.28 18.21
N HIS A 6 -9.63 -5.80 19.19
CA HIS A 6 -10.83 -4.98 18.96
C HIS A 6 -10.51 -3.68 18.27
N GLU A 7 -9.40 -3.07 18.69
CA GLU A 7 -9.03 -1.81 18.10
C GLU A 7 -8.72 -1.97 16.62
N VAL A 8 -8.02 -3.02 16.29
CA VAL A 8 -7.70 -3.30 14.90
C VAL A 8 -8.98 -3.49 14.09
N SER A 9 -9.90 -4.28 14.61
CA SER A 9 -11.15 -4.53 13.90
C SER A 9 -11.97 -3.26 13.73
N LEU A 10 -12.04 -2.45 14.78
CA LEU A 10 -12.78 -1.20 14.72
C LEU A 10 -12.19 -0.27 13.69
N TYR A 11 -10.89 -0.18 13.68
CA TYR A 11 -10.23 0.70 12.75
C TYR A 11 -10.46 0.25 11.32
N GLN A 12 -10.35 -1.04 11.08
CA GLN A 12 -10.59 -1.58 9.76
C GLN A 12 -12.01 -1.30 9.30
N GLY A 13 -12.94 -1.39 10.23
CA GLY A 13 -14.33 -1.11 9.91
C GLY A 13 -14.57 0.35 9.62
N ALA A 14 -13.74 1.22 10.18
CA ALA A 14 -13.88 2.66 9.96
C ALA A 14 -13.22 3.13 8.68
N LEU A 15 -12.30 2.34 8.14
CA LEU A 15 -11.64 2.70 6.89
C LEU A 15 -12.56 2.43 5.72
N PRO A 16 -12.59 3.34 4.77
CA PRO A 16 -13.36 3.07 3.57
C PRO A 16 -12.72 1.90 2.84
N ASP A 17 -13.52 1.27 2.05
CA ASP A 17 -13.06 0.17 1.23
C ASP A 17 -12.25 0.75 0.09
N VAL A 18 -11.02 1.09 0.37
CA VAL A 18 -10.15 1.67 -0.65
C VAL A 18 -9.84 0.61 -1.68
N SER A 19 -10.29 0.81 -2.89
CA SER A 19 -10.06 -0.16 -3.95
C SER A 19 -8.61 -0.15 -4.38
N SER A 20 -8.16 -1.27 -4.93
CA SER A 20 -6.81 -1.34 -5.46
C SER A 20 -6.61 -0.37 -6.61
N VAL A 21 -7.68 -0.07 -7.35
CA VAL A 21 -7.61 0.92 -8.42
C VAL A 21 -7.29 2.29 -7.86
N SER A 22 -8.04 2.71 -6.86
CA SER A 22 -7.82 4.03 -6.24
C SER A 22 -6.45 4.13 -5.60
N LEU A 23 -6.06 3.08 -4.89
CA LEU A 23 -4.76 3.08 -4.22
C LEU A 23 -3.63 3.10 -5.24
N ALA A 24 -3.78 2.34 -6.33
CA ALA A 24 -2.77 2.31 -7.39
C ALA A 24 -2.63 3.68 -8.03
N GLU A 25 -3.74 4.37 -8.30
CA GLU A 25 -3.69 5.71 -8.87
C GLU A 25 -2.94 6.67 -7.96
N HIS A 26 -3.23 6.57 -6.68
CA HIS A 26 -2.58 7.43 -5.69
C HIS A 26 -1.07 7.16 -5.65
N LEU A 27 -0.70 5.89 -5.64
CA LEU A 27 0.71 5.51 -5.58
C LEU A 27 1.46 5.84 -6.86
N MET A 28 0.77 5.82 -8.00
CA MET A 28 1.40 6.16 -9.27
C MET A 28 2.05 7.54 -9.22
N GLY A 29 1.35 8.49 -8.65
CA GLY A 29 1.88 9.84 -8.57
C GLY A 29 3.09 9.98 -7.69
N ARG A 30 3.33 9.00 -6.83
CA ARG A 30 4.45 9.04 -5.89
C ARG A 30 5.61 8.16 -6.31
N LEU A 31 5.32 7.11 -7.07
CA LEU A 31 6.33 6.10 -7.37
C LEU A 31 6.87 6.16 -8.79
N THR A 32 6.21 6.87 -9.67
CA THR A 32 6.65 6.91 -11.05
C THR A 32 6.34 8.25 -11.66
N SER A 33 7.15 8.64 -12.64
CA SER A 33 6.93 9.85 -13.39
C SER A 33 6.61 9.54 -14.85
N ALA A 34 6.20 8.31 -15.12
CA ALA A 34 5.86 7.90 -16.48
C ALA A 34 4.80 8.82 -17.07
N SER A 35 5.06 9.33 -18.27
CA SER A 35 4.16 10.26 -18.92
C SER A 35 3.40 9.66 -20.09
N ASP A 36 3.87 8.53 -20.59
CA ASP A 36 3.19 7.83 -21.68
C ASP A 36 1.94 7.17 -21.14
N ALA A 37 0.79 7.47 -21.74
CA ALA A 37 -0.50 6.98 -21.25
C ALA A 37 -0.60 5.45 -21.25
N ALA A 38 -0.10 4.82 -22.31
CA ALA A 38 -0.16 3.37 -22.39
C ALA A 38 0.75 2.73 -21.34
N HIS A 39 1.93 3.31 -21.14
CA HIS A 39 2.86 2.82 -20.15
C HIS A 39 2.30 2.99 -18.73
N ARG A 40 1.67 4.13 -18.47
CA ARG A 40 1.05 4.39 -17.18
C ARG A 40 -0.07 3.38 -16.90
N ALA A 41 -0.87 3.06 -17.92
CA ALA A 41 -1.94 2.10 -17.75
C ALA A 41 -1.38 0.72 -17.42
N GLU A 42 -0.30 0.35 -18.07
CA GLU A 42 0.33 -0.94 -17.81
C GLU A 42 0.88 -1.01 -16.39
N ILE A 43 1.56 0.05 -15.96
CA ILE A 43 2.10 0.11 -14.60
C ILE A 43 0.97 0.05 -13.59
N GLN A 44 -0.12 0.77 -13.84
CA GLN A 44 -1.24 0.79 -12.90
C GLN A 44 -1.83 -0.61 -12.73
N ILE A 45 -2.01 -1.34 -13.81
CA ILE A 45 -2.53 -2.69 -13.74
C ILE A 45 -1.61 -3.59 -12.91
N ARG A 46 -0.29 -3.45 -13.13
CA ARG A 46 0.67 -4.24 -12.38
C ARG A 46 0.66 -3.91 -10.90
N ILE A 47 0.51 -2.62 -10.57
CA ILE A 47 0.41 -2.22 -9.17
C ILE A 47 -0.87 -2.77 -8.55
N GLN A 48 -1.99 -2.71 -9.28
CA GLN A 48 -3.24 -3.26 -8.78
C GLN A 48 -3.11 -4.75 -8.48
N ASP A 49 -2.48 -5.49 -9.39
CA ASP A 49 -2.27 -6.91 -9.19
C ASP A 49 -1.41 -7.18 -7.95
N ALA A 50 -0.36 -6.39 -7.78
CA ALA A 50 0.51 -6.55 -6.61
C ALA A 50 -0.26 -6.28 -5.32
N LEU A 51 -1.08 -5.23 -5.31
CA LEU A 51 -1.87 -4.89 -4.14
C LEU A 51 -2.87 -5.98 -3.82
N ASN A 52 -3.49 -6.55 -4.84
CA ASN A 52 -4.48 -7.60 -4.65
C ASN A 52 -3.86 -8.89 -4.13
N SER A 53 -2.61 -9.15 -4.47
CA SER A 53 -1.94 -10.37 -4.04
C SER A 53 -1.07 -10.18 -2.81
N MET A 54 -1.02 -8.96 -2.31
CA MET A 54 -0.21 -8.62 -1.15
C MET A 54 -0.88 -9.09 0.14
N ASP A 55 -0.07 -9.32 1.17
CA ASP A 55 -0.60 -9.58 2.50
C ASP A 55 -1.56 -8.44 2.87
N PRO A 56 -2.78 -8.76 3.35
CA PRO A 56 -3.77 -7.72 3.65
C PRO A 56 -3.26 -6.66 4.64
N VAL A 57 -2.43 -7.06 5.60
CA VAL A 57 -1.91 -6.08 6.56
C VAL A 57 -0.92 -5.14 5.89
N ASP A 58 -0.09 -5.66 4.99
CA ASP A 58 0.84 -4.83 4.23
C ASP A 58 0.09 -3.82 3.38
N ARG A 59 -0.98 -4.26 2.71
CA ARG A 59 -1.81 -3.38 1.91
C ARG A 59 -2.45 -2.30 2.78
N GLU A 60 -2.90 -2.68 3.95
CA GLU A 60 -3.54 -1.73 4.85
C GLU A 60 -2.54 -0.70 5.36
N VAL A 61 -1.31 -1.11 5.61
CA VAL A 61 -0.26 -0.17 6.00
C VAL A 61 -0.09 0.88 4.91
N LEU A 62 -0.10 0.46 3.65
CA LEU A 62 0.01 1.41 2.55
C LEU A 62 -1.17 2.39 2.52
N VAL A 63 -2.38 1.88 2.75
CA VAL A 63 -3.55 2.75 2.78
C VAL A 63 -3.41 3.80 3.88
N LEU A 64 -3.02 3.38 5.06
CA LEU A 64 -2.92 4.30 6.19
C LEU A 64 -1.82 5.33 5.97
N ARG A 65 -0.68 4.90 5.43
CA ARG A 65 0.45 5.80 5.24
C ARG A 65 0.25 6.76 4.07
N HIS A 66 -0.36 6.30 3.00
CA HIS A 66 -0.41 7.09 1.78
C HIS A 66 -1.78 7.67 1.47
N PHE A 67 -2.85 7.04 1.91
CA PHE A 67 -4.19 7.56 1.71
C PHE A 67 -4.62 8.40 2.90
N GLU A 68 -4.46 7.85 4.10
CA GLU A 68 -4.87 8.53 5.32
C GLU A 68 -3.77 9.43 5.87
N LEU A 69 -2.57 9.33 5.32
CA LEU A 69 -1.43 10.18 5.68
C LEU A 69 -1.02 10.03 7.14
N LEU A 70 -1.16 8.85 7.69
CA LEU A 70 -0.73 8.59 9.06
C LEU A 70 0.77 8.39 9.14
N THR A 71 1.34 8.75 10.28
CA THR A 71 2.74 8.47 10.54
C THR A 71 2.90 6.97 10.82
N ASN A 72 4.14 6.51 10.90
CA ASN A 72 4.39 5.12 11.25
C ASN A 72 3.84 4.79 12.63
N GLU A 73 4.00 5.70 13.58
CA GLU A 73 3.47 5.50 14.92
C GLU A 73 1.96 5.38 14.93
N GLU A 74 1.31 6.28 14.21
CA GLU A 74 -0.14 6.26 14.14
C GLU A 74 -0.64 5.00 13.45
N THR A 75 0.06 4.58 12.40
CA THR A 75 -0.28 3.36 11.70
C THR A 75 -0.15 2.15 12.61
N ALA A 76 0.96 2.08 13.34
CA ALA A 76 1.18 0.99 14.28
C ALA A 76 0.09 0.94 15.32
N GLU A 77 -0.27 2.08 15.87
CA GLU A 77 -1.31 2.16 16.87
C GLU A 77 -2.66 1.72 16.31
N ALA A 78 -2.99 2.19 15.14
CA ALA A 78 -4.27 1.86 14.51
C ALA A 78 -4.40 0.36 14.24
N LEU A 79 -3.30 -0.29 13.89
CA LEU A 79 -3.34 -1.71 13.55
C LEU A 79 -2.95 -2.62 14.71
N GLY A 80 -2.65 -2.05 15.88
CA GLY A 80 -2.24 -2.85 17.02
C GLY A 80 -0.89 -3.51 16.83
N LEU A 81 0.00 -2.87 16.10
CA LEU A 81 1.33 -3.38 15.82
C LEU A 81 2.39 -2.59 16.59
N LYS A 82 3.54 -3.20 16.75
CA LYS A 82 4.70 -2.47 17.24
C LYS A 82 5.22 -1.57 16.12
N LYS A 83 5.85 -0.47 16.49
CA LYS A 83 6.38 0.46 15.50
C LYS A 83 7.35 -0.23 14.54
N ALA A 84 8.21 -1.08 15.08
CA ALA A 84 9.16 -1.79 14.24
C ALA A 84 8.46 -2.71 13.26
N THR A 85 7.38 -3.34 13.69
CA THR A 85 6.62 -4.23 12.82
C THR A 85 5.93 -3.45 11.72
N ALA A 86 5.35 -2.30 12.08
CA ALA A 86 4.70 -1.46 11.07
C ALA A 86 5.71 -1.00 10.03
N SER A 87 6.90 -0.59 10.47
CA SER A 87 7.97 -0.19 9.57
C SER A 87 8.38 -1.32 8.63
N THR A 88 8.55 -2.50 9.19
CA THR A 88 8.95 -3.66 8.39
C THR A 88 7.91 -3.99 7.34
N ARG A 89 6.64 -3.93 7.72
CA ARG A 89 5.55 -4.20 6.78
C ARG A 89 5.51 -3.16 5.69
N TYR A 90 5.73 -1.90 6.05
CA TYR A 90 5.74 -0.82 5.09
C TYR A 90 6.87 -1.02 4.07
N LEU A 91 8.07 -1.30 4.57
CA LEU A 91 9.21 -1.51 3.68
C LEU A 91 9.02 -2.72 2.77
N ARG A 92 8.43 -3.77 3.31
CA ARG A 92 8.15 -4.96 2.51
C ARG A 92 7.17 -4.65 1.39
N ALA A 93 6.14 -3.87 1.70
CA ALA A 93 5.15 -3.48 0.70
C ALA A 93 5.80 -2.63 -0.38
N LEU A 94 6.61 -1.66 0.03
CA LEU A 94 7.31 -0.81 -0.93
C LEU A 94 8.25 -1.60 -1.82
N LYS A 95 8.95 -2.56 -1.22
CA LYS A 95 9.87 -3.39 -1.97
C LYS A 95 9.14 -4.18 -3.05
N ARG A 96 7.97 -4.69 -2.69
CA ARG A 96 7.13 -5.41 -3.65
C ARG A 96 6.73 -4.51 -4.81
N LEU A 97 6.31 -3.27 -4.50
CA LEU A 97 5.91 -2.34 -5.53
C LEU A 97 7.07 -1.94 -6.41
N LYS A 98 8.23 -1.72 -5.82
CA LYS A 98 9.41 -1.37 -6.61
C LYS A 98 9.82 -2.50 -7.54
N SER A 99 9.67 -3.72 -7.08
CA SER A 99 9.97 -4.88 -7.90
C SER A 99 9.06 -4.92 -9.13
N VAL A 100 7.77 -4.62 -8.93
CA VAL A 100 6.81 -4.58 -10.01
C VAL A 100 7.15 -3.47 -11.01
N LEU A 101 7.50 -2.30 -10.49
CA LEU A 101 7.85 -1.17 -11.35
C LEU A 101 9.10 -1.44 -12.16
N SER A 102 10.09 -2.04 -11.54
CA SER A 102 11.33 -2.37 -12.24
C SER A 102 11.07 -3.35 -13.39
N ALA A 103 10.27 -4.38 -13.12
CA ALA A 103 9.94 -5.35 -14.14
C ALA A 103 9.17 -4.71 -15.30
N THR A 104 8.25 -3.81 -14.96
CA THR A 104 7.45 -3.14 -15.99
C THR A 104 8.30 -2.22 -16.83
N GLN A 105 9.19 -1.48 -16.19
CA GLN A 105 10.08 -0.59 -16.92
C GLN A 105 11.00 -1.37 -17.84
N GLY A 106 11.47 -2.52 -17.39
CA GLY A 106 12.32 -3.36 -18.20
C GLY A 106 11.65 -3.84 -19.47
N LEU A 107 10.33 -3.98 -19.44
CA LEU A 107 9.60 -4.41 -20.63
C LEU A 107 9.62 -3.37 -21.74
N PHE A 108 9.83 -2.12 -21.40
CA PHE A 108 9.73 -1.02 -22.35
C PHE A 108 11.09 -0.42 -22.69
N GLU A 109 12.13 -1.00 -22.18
CA GLU A 109 13.47 -0.59 -22.53
C GLU A 109 14.04 -1.49 -23.62
#